data_4a67522cc47839a41acedd1e44fc5241
#
_entry.id   4a67522cc47839a41acedd1e44fc5241
#
_cell.length_a   1.000
_cell.length_b   1.000
_cell.length_c   1.000
_cell.angle_alpha   90.00
_cell.angle_beta   90.00
_cell.angle_gamma   90.00
#
_symmetry.space_group_name_H-M   'P 1'
#
loop_
_entity.id
_entity.type
_entity.pdbx_description
1 polymer ?
#
loop_
_entity_poly.entity_id
_entity_poly.type
_entity_poly.pdbx_seq_one_letter_code
_entity_poly.pdbx_strand_id
1 'polypeptide(L)'
;NLKWNMGWMNDMCHYLKLDPWFRQFYHKDITFSLMYAFSENFVLPISHDEVVHMKGSLRGKMPGDDWQQLAGVRAFTAYLLAHPGKKLTFMGAELGQWHEWDFASQLDWYLLENKENQQTQRFFKDINRFYLSQSPLWSIDFSWEGFEWLVADDNCNNVVVFVRRDR
;
A
#
# COMPACT_ATOMS: atom_id res chain seq x y z
N ASN A 1 -16.02 12.19 11.17
CA ASN A 1 -14.73 11.84 11.80
C ASN A 1 -14.04 10.76 10.96
N LEU A 2 -12.70 10.75 10.95
CA LEU A 2 -11.89 9.72 10.29
C LEU A 2 -11.26 8.83 11.35
N LYS A 3 -11.13 7.53 11.04
CA LYS A 3 -10.54 6.51 11.91
C LYS A 3 -9.47 5.71 11.17
N TRP A 4 -8.35 5.44 11.80
CA TRP A 4 -7.31 4.60 11.22
C TRP A 4 -7.78 3.14 11.15
N ASN A 5 -7.64 2.53 9.97
CA ASN A 5 -7.96 1.12 9.77
C ASN A 5 -6.77 0.24 10.16
N MET A 6 -6.64 -0.03 11.45
CA MET A 6 -5.54 -0.84 11.98
C MET A 6 -5.64 -2.31 11.55
N GLY A 7 -6.86 -2.83 11.36
CA GLY A 7 -7.07 -4.19 10.82
C GLY A 7 -6.49 -4.33 9.42
N TRP A 8 -6.85 -3.44 8.51
CA TRP A 8 -6.29 -3.38 7.16
C TRP A 8 -4.75 -3.25 7.19
N MET A 9 -4.22 -2.36 8.04
CA MET A 9 -2.78 -2.15 8.16
C MET A 9 -2.05 -3.44 8.59
N ASN A 10 -2.58 -4.14 9.61
CA ASN A 10 -1.98 -5.40 10.08
C ASN A 10 -2.01 -6.48 9.00
N ASP A 11 -3.16 -6.66 8.33
CA ASP A 11 -3.32 -7.64 7.25
C ASP A 11 -2.34 -7.33 6.10
N MET A 12 -2.23 -6.06 5.69
CA MET A 12 -1.30 -5.65 4.64
C MET A 12 0.15 -5.89 5.03
N CYS A 13 0.56 -5.48 6.24
CA CYS A 13 1.93 -5.70 6.71
C CYS A 13 2.28 -7.19 6.82
N HIS A 14 1.32 -8.03 7.18
CA HIS A 14 1.50 -9.48 7.16
C HIS A 14 1.68 -10.01 5.75
N TYR A 15 0.75 -9.68 4.84
CA TYR A 15 0.78 -10.14 3.45
C TYR A 15 2.07 -9.72 2.71
N LEU A 16 2.55 -8.49 2.94
CA LEU A 16 3.75 -7.96 2.30
C LEU A 16 5.01 -8.75 2.65
N LYS A 17 5.11 -9.26 3.88
CA LYS A 17 6.27 -10.03 4.35
C LYS A 17 6.32 -11.46 3.82
N LEU A 18 5.19 -11.97 3.32
CA LEU A 18 5.13 -13.34 2.83
C LEU A 18 5.90 -13.49 1.52
N ASP A 19 6.67 -14.58 1.43
CA ASP A 19 7.16 -15.03 0.13
C ASP A 19 5.96 -15.20 -0.83
N PRO A 20 6.08 -14.79 -2.11
CA PRO A 20 4.99 -14.83 -3.07
C PRO A 20 4.31 -16.20 -3.19
N TRP A 21 5.06 -17.29 -3.00
CA TRP A 21 4.51 -18.66 -3.01
C TRP A 21 3.46 -18.88 -1.92
N PHE A 22 3.67 -18.32 -0.73
CA PHE A 22 2.76 -18.50 0.41
C PHE A 22 1.54 -17.58 0.37
N ARG A 23 1.55 -16.51 -0.43
CA ARG A 23 0.47 -15.51 -0.49
C ARG A 23 -0.88 -16.11 -0.87
N GLN A 24 -0.90 -17.18 -1.68
CA GLN A 24 -2.13 -17.90 -2.04
C GLN A 24 -2.91 -18.43 -0.83
N PHE A 25 -2.25 -18.73 0.28
CA PHE A 25 -2.87 -19.22 1.50
C PHE A 25 -3.37 -18.09 2.41
N TYR A 26 -2.96 -16.86 2.14
CA TYR A 26 -3.28 -15.66 2.90
C TYR A 26 -3.98 -14.58 2.05
N HIS A 27 -4.63 -15.00 0.99
CA HIS A 27 -5.35 -14.12 0.08
C HIS A 27 -6.40 -13.24 0.77
N LYS A 28 -6.94 -13.71 1.89
CA LYS A 28 -7.88 -12.95 2.72
C LYS A 28 -7.29 -11.65 3.27
N ASP A 29 -5.99 -11.58 3.48
CA ASP A 29 -5.35 -10.36 3.99
C ASP A 29 -5.56 -9.16 3.05
N ILE A 30 -5.69 -9.40 1.75
CA ILE A 30 -5.94 -8.33 0.77
C ILE A 30 -7.43 -8.13 0.43
N THR A 31 -8.33 -8.97 0.92
CA THR A 31 -9.76 -8.90 0.56
C THR A 31 -10.67 -8.69 1.75
N PHE A 32 -10.33 -9.21 2.93
CA PHE A 32 -11.21 -9.24 4.10
C PHE A 32 -11.61 -7.85 4.61
N SER A 33 -10.73 -6.85 4.47
CA SER A 33 -11.02 -5.48 4.91
C SER A 33 -12.29 -4.89 4.28
N LEU A 34 -12.68 -5.35 3.09
CA LEU A 34 -13.91 -4.90 2.42
C LEU A 34 -15.18 -5.33 3.16
N MET A 35 -15.11 -6.35 4.03
CA MET A 35 -16.26 -6.76 4.84
C MET A 35 -16.70 -5.66 5.82
N TYR A 36 -15.81 -4.77 6.20
CA TYR A 36 -16.08 -3.70 7.16
C TYR A 36 -15.64 -2.30 6.66
N ALA A 37 -15.11 -2.19 5.45
CA ALA A 37 -14.52 -0.95 4.92
C ALA A 37 -15.47 0.27 4.96
N PHE A 38 -16.78 0.02 4.92
CA PHE A 38 -17.80 1.07 4.89
C PHE A 38 -18.59 1.18 6.20
N SER A 39 -18.16 0.49 7.26
CA SER A 39 -18.76 0.63 8.59
C SER A 39 -18.38 1.95 9.27
N GLU A 40 -17.25 2.54 8.87
CA GLU A 40 -16.75 3.83 9.34
C GLU A 40 -15.99 4.55 8.22
N ASN A 41 -15.66 5.82 8.44
CA ASN A 41 -14.83 6.59 7.50
C ASN A 41 -13.34 6.29 7.76
N PHE A 42 -12.80 5.30 7.07
CA PHE A 42 -11.45 4.85 7.32
C PHE A 42 -10.35 5.62 6.58
N VAL A 43 -9.24 5.83 7.28
CA VAL A 43 -7.93 6.09 6.70
C VAL A 43 -7.15 4.79 6.68
N LEU A 44 -6.48 4.49 5.58
CA LEU A 44 -5.60 3.33 5.40
C LEU A 44 -4.17 3.74 5.78
N PRO A 45 -3.71 3.43 7.01
CA PRO A 45 -2.44 3.96 7.48
C PRO A 45 -1.27 3.05 7.12
N ILE A 46 -0.21 3.63 6.57
CA ILE A 46 1.16 3.19 6.74
C ILE A 46 1.87 4.38 7.35
N SER A 47 1.99 4.38 8.67
CA SER A 47 2.50 5.49 9.47
C SER A 47 3.93 5.24 9.95
N HIS A 48 4.43 6.10 10.84
CA HIS A 48 5.71 5.90 11.49
C HIS A 48 5.74 4.57 12.30
N ASP A 49 4.62 4.19 12.91
CA ASP A 49 4.55 3.00 13.76
C ASP A 49 4.92 1.70 13.02
N GLU A 50 4.67 1.64 11.71
CA GLU A 50 4.99 0.47 10.90
C GLU A 50 6.44 0.44 10.43
N VAL A 51 7.20 1.52 10.59
CA VAL A 51 8.56 1.67 10.04
C VAL A 51 9.61 2.03 11.09
N VAL A 52 9.35 1.74 12.37
CA VAL A 52 10.22 1.97 13.52
C VAL A 52 10.33 0.72 14.41
N HIS A 53 11.21 0.74 15.38
CA HIS A 53 11.32 -0.26 16.46
C HIS A 53 11.50 -1.70 15.95
N MET A 54 12.42 -1.89 15.02
CA MET A 54 12.78 -3.19 14.40
C MET A 54 11.67 -3.80 13.55
N LYS A 55 10.68 -3.01 13.12
CA LYS A 55 9.64 -3.45 12.19
C LYS A 55 10.07 -3.38 10.72
N GLY A 56 11.22 -2.77 10.46
CA GLY A 56 11.78 -2.54 9.11
C GLY A 56 11.09 -1.39 8.37
N SER A 57 11.73 -0.86 7.34
CA SER A 57 11.10 0.10 6.43
C SER A 57 10.00 -0.57 5.61
N LEU A 58 9.21 0.21 4.85
CA LEU A 58 8.24 -0.37 3.92
C LEU A 58 8.93 -1.32 2.91
N ARG A 59 10.06 -0.90 2.34
CA ARG A 59 10.90 -1.75 1.47
C ARG A 59 11.41 -2.98 2.22
N GLY A 60 11.89 -2.81 3.44
CA GLY A 60 12.43 -3.89 4.28
C GLY A 60 11.42 -4.98 4.64
N LYS A 61 10.12 -4.72 4.46
CA LYS A 61 9.08 -5.74 4.61
C LYS A 61 8.93 -6.65 3.39
N MET A 62 9.42 -6.22 2.23
CA MET A 62 9.25 -6.97 0.98
C MET A 62 10.27 -8.08 0.87
N PRO A 63 9.88 -9.31 0.49
CA PRO A 63 10.81 -10.41 0.22
C PRO A 63 11.54 -10.22 -1.10
N GLY A 64 12.65 -10.96 -1.25
CA GLY A 64 13.40 -11.05 -2.49
C GLY A 64 14.60 -10.11 -2.57
N ASP A 65 15.11 -9.92 -3.78
CA ASP A 65 16.22 -9.04 -4.08
C ASP A 65 15.78 -7.55 -4.14
N ASP A 66 16.73 -6.65 -4.35
CA ASP A 66 16.49 -5.20 -4.38
C ASP A 66 15.42 -4.81 -5.40
N TRP A 67 15.44 -5.41 -6.59
CA TRP A 67 14.45 -5.12 -7.63
C TRP A 67 13.06 -5.60 -7.21
N GLN A 68 12.96 -6.83 -6.67
CA GLN A 68 11.71 -7.42 -6.20
C GLN A 68 11.11 -6.62 -5.04
N GLN A 69 11.93 -6.18 -4.10
CA GLN A 69 11.51 -5.35 -2.98
C GLN A 69 10.93 -4.01 -3.45
N LEU A 70 11.62 -3.31 -4.34
CA LEU A 70 11.11 -2.06 -4.91
C LEU A 70 9.87 -2.27 -5.79
N ALA A 71 9.78 -3.41 -6.50
CA ALA A 71 8.57 -3.80 -7.21
C ALA A 71 7.40 -4.04 -6.24
N GLY A 72 7.67 -4.69 -5.10
CA GLY A 72 6.69 -4.88 -4.03
C GLY A 72 6.17 -3.55 -3.47
N VAL A 73 7.06 -2.59 -3.20
CA VAL A 73 6.68 -1.23 -2.76
C VAL A 73 5.75 -0.56 -3.78
N ARG A 74 6.06 -0.64 -5.07
CA ARG A 74 5.22 -0.06 -6.14
C ARG A 74 3.86 -0.75 -6.22
N ALA A 75 3.83 -2.08 -6.21
CA ALA A 75 2.59 -2.85 -6.26
C ALA A 75 1.68 -2.56 -5.06
N PHE A 76 2.25 -2.53 -3.86
CA PHE A 76 1.52 -2.17 -2.66
C PHE A 76 0.97 -0.74 -2.70
N THR A 77 1.79 0.23 -3.13
CA THR A 77 1.35 1.63 -3.23
C THR A 77 0.19 1.78 -4.24
N ALA A 78 0.26 1.06 -5.37
CA ALA A 78 -0.85 1.04 -6.33
C ALA A 78 -2.13 0.47 -5.69
N TYR A 79 -2.02 -0.65 -4.97
CA TYR A 79 -3.15 -1.25 -4.27
C TYR A 79 -3.71 -0.30 -3.19
N LEU A 80 -2.85 0.30 -2.37
CA LEU A 80 -3.25 1.29 -1.36
C LEU A 80 -4.07 2.43 -1.98
N LEU A 81 -3.59 3.00 -3.10
CA LEU A 81 -4.28 4.11 -3.74
C LEU A 81 -5.60 3.69 -4.40
N ALA A 82 -5.70 2.47 -4.89
CA ALA A 82 -6.92 1.95 -5.50
C ALA A 82 -7.98 1.48 -4.48
N HIS A 83 -7.57 0.99 -3.30
CA HIS A 83 -8.48 0.51 -2.25
C HIS A 83 -9.37 1.66 -1.71
N PRO A 84 -10.66 1.43 -1.39
CA PRO A 84 -11.51 2.47 -0.78
C PRO A 84 -10.99 2.91 0.60
N GLY A 85 -11.18 4.18 0.93
CA GLY A 85 -10.71 4.83 2.15
C GLY A 85 -9.64 5.91 1.88
N LYS A 86 -9.40 6.80 2.83
CA LYS A 86 -8.37 7.83 2.70
C LYS A 86 -6.98 7.25 2.91
N LYS A 87 -5.97 7.84 2.31
CA LYS A 87 -4.61 7.32 2.23
C LYS A 87 -3.68 8.00 3.22
N LEU A 88 -2.83 7.21 3.86
CA LEU A 88 -1.73 7.71 4.68
C LEU A 88 -0.47 6.91 4.33
N THR A 89 0.53 7.59 3.82
CA THR A 89 1.88 7.04 3.61
C THR A 89 2.88 7.84 4.42
N PHE A 90 3.96 7.20 4.85
CA PHE A 90 4.98 7.86 5.65
C PHE A 90 6.21 8.19 4.81
N MET A 91 6.91 9.27 5.18
CA MET A 91 8.09 9.77 4.49
C MET A 91 9.18 8.70 4.35
N GLY A 92 9.91 8.72 3.23
CA GLY A 92 10.95 7.75 2.90
C GLY A 92 10.46 6.55 2.08
N ALA A 93 9.16 6.25 2.08
CA ALA A 93 8.59 5.20 1.24
C ALA A 93 8.82 5.49 -0.26
N GLU A 94 8.67 6.75 -0.66
CA GLU A 94 8.88 7.23 -2.03
C GLU A 94 10.33 7.13 -2.50
N LEU A 95 11.29 7.08 -1.57
CA LEU A 95 12.71 6.88 -1.88
C LEU A 95 13.08 5.39 -1.96
N GLY A 96 12.18 4.50 -1.53
CA GLY A 96 12.49 3.09 -1.32
C GLY A 96 13.55 2.93 -0.22
N GLN A 97 13.43 3.71 0.85
CA GLN A 97 14.37 3.72 1.96
C GLN A 97 14.47 2.33 2.58
N TRP A 98 15.72 1.89 2.81
CA TRP A 98 16.00 0.60 3.44
C TRP A 98 15.95 0.69 4.96
N HIS A 99 16.56 1.76 5.52
CA HIS A 99 16.60 1.95 6.96
C HIS A 99 15.23 2.29 7.51
N GLU A 100 15.00 1.89 8.74
CA GLU A 100 13.85 2.37 9.51
C GLU A 100 13.89 3.90 9.63
N TRP A 101 12.73 4.50 9.82
CA TRP A 101 12.68 5.92 10.08
C TRP A 101 13.29 6.24 11.46
N ASP A 102 14.15 7.24 11.48
CA ASP A 102 14.78 7.79 12.66
C ASP A 102 14.54 9.30 12.70
N PHE A 103 13.91 9.79 13.78
CA PHE A 103 13.59 11.19 13.95
C PHE A 103 14.85 12.07 14.13
N ALA A 104 15.99 11.50 14.53
CA ALA A 104 17.26 12.19 14.71
C ALA A 104 18.08 12.29 13.41
N SER A 105 17.67 11.59 12.37
CA SER A 105 18.40 11.51 11.11
C SER A 105 17.58 12.08 9.95
N GLN A 106 18.26 12.55 8.91
CA GLN A 106 17.59 12.88 7.67
C GLN A 106 17.18 11.60 6.92
N LEU A 107 16.27 11.74 5.94
CA LEU A 107 15.95 10.67 5.01
C LEU A 107 17.18 10.31 4.16
N ASP A 108 17.22 9.07 3.66
CA ASP A 108 18.31 8.51 2.87
C ASP A 108 18.34 9.10 1.44
N TRP A 109 18.50 10.43 1.31
CA TRP A 109 18.50 11.15 0.02
C TRP A 109 19.57 10.63 -0.95
N TYR A 110 20.68 10.07 -0.45
CA TYR A 110 21.73 9.46 -1.28
C TYR A 110 21.23 8.30 -2.14
N LEU A 111 20.10 7.67 -1.75
CA LEU A 111 19.49 6.60 -2.55
C LEU A 111 19.08 7.08 -3.94
N LEU A 112 18.84 8.36 -4.12
CA LEU A 112 18.52 8.95 -5.44
C LEU A 112 19.70 8.98 -6.39
N GLU A 113 20.89 8.58 -5.98
CA GLU A 113 22.02 8.30 -6.87
C GLU A 113 21.80 6.98 -7.64
N ASN A 114 20.97 6.08 -7.12
CA ASN A 114 20.64 4.79 -7.74
C ASN A 114 19.42 4.94 -8.67
N LYS A 115 19.54 4.36 -9.86
CA LYS A 115 18.50 4.41 -10.89
C LYS A 115 17.17 3.80 -10.43
N GLU A 116 17.22 2.70 -9.73
CA GLU A 116 16.04 1.97 -9.24
C GLU A 116 15.25 2.80 -8.21
N ASN A 117 15.96 3.52 -7.34
CA ASN A 117 15.33 4.42 -6.37
C ASN A 117 14.76 5.68 -7.05
N GLN A 118 15.45 6.25 -8.05
CA GLN A 118 14.90 7.32 -8.90
C GLN A 118 13.60 6.89 -9.60
N GLN A 119 13.57 5.67 -10.14
CA GLN A 119 12.38 5.11 -10.78
C GLN A 119 11.24 4.92 -9.78
N THR A 120 11.56 4.50 -8.56
CA THR A 120 10.57 4.36 -7.49
C THR A 120 9.99 5.73 -7.10
N GLN A 121 10.82 6.75 -6.91
CA GLN A 121 10.36 8.11 -6.65
C GLN A 121 9.48 8.65 -7.78
N ARG A 122 9.91 8.43 -9.03
CA ARG A 122 9.13 8.82 -10.21
C ARG A 122 7.77 8.11 -10.23
N PHE A 123 7.74 6.81 -9.91
CA PHE A 123 6.48 6.07 -9.80
C PHE A 123 5.54 6.71 -8.76
N PHE A 124 6.04 7.04 -7.56
CA PHE A 124 5.22 7.71 -6.54
C PHE A 124 4.66 9.04 -7.03
N LYS A 125 5.48 9.84 -7.71
CA LYS A 125 5.04 11.10 -8.32
C LYS A 125 3.92 10.88 -9.34
N ASP A 126 4.10 9.92 -10.24
CA ASP A 126 3.17 9.67 -11.34
C ASP A 126 1.87 9.04 -10.84
N ILE A 127 1.94 8.07 -9.92
CA ILE A 127 0.73 7.43 -9.38
C ILE A 127 -0.09 8.37 -8.48
N ASN A 128 0.55 9.27 -7.75
CA ASN A 128 -0.17 10.31 -6.99
C ASN A 128 -0.88 11.29 -7.91
N ARG A 129 -0.26 11.69 -9.03
CA ARG A 129 -0.92 12.51 -10.05
C ARG A 129 -2.11 11.80 -10.68
N PHE A 130 -1.91 10.52 -11.01
CA PHE A 130 -2.98 9.67 -11.53
C PHE A 130 -4.14 9.59 -10.52
N TYR A 131 -3.86 9.29 -9.26
CA TYR A 131 -4.87 9.24 -8.19
C TYR A 131 -5.69 10.53 -8.12
N LEU A 132 -5.03 11.70 -8.12
CA LEU A 132 -5.71 12.99 -8.06
C LEU A 132 -6.55 13.29 -9.32
N SER A 133 -6.12 12.80 -10.49
CA SER A 133 -6.82 13.01 -11.76
C SER A 133 -8.00 12.08 -11.98
N GLN A 134 -8.13 11.01 -11.18
CA GLN A 134 -9.16 9.99 -11.33
C GLN A 134 -10.15 10.06 -10.17
N SER A 135 -11.23 10.80 -10.33
CA SER A 135 -12.27 10.97 -9.29
C SER A 135 -12.82 9.66 -8.72
N PRO A 136 -12.97 8.56 -9.50
CA PRO A 136 -13.41 7.27 -8.94
C PRO A 136 -12.53 6.74 -7.79
N LEU A 137 -11.26 7.13 -7.72
CA LEU A 137 -10.34 6.63 -6.69
C LEU A 137 -10.50 7.28 -5.32
N TRP A 138 -11.22 8.43 -5.25
CA TRP A 138 -11.31 9.20 -3.99
C TRP A 138 -12.65 9.87 -3.71
N SER A 139 -13.58 9.93 -4.68
CA SER A 139 -14.87 10.64 -4.53
C SER A 139 -15.85 9.87 -3.66
N ILE A 140 -15.95 8.54 -3.85
CA ILE A 140 -16.83 7.66 -3.08
C ILE A 140 -15.98 6.60 -2.37
N ASP A 141 -15.41 6.99 -1.22
CA ASP A 141 -14.51 6.14 -0.44
C ASP A 141 -15.19 5.37 0.69
N PHE A 142 -16.41 5.74 1.06
CA PHE A 142 -17.06 5.26 2.27
C PHE A 142 -18.42 4.58 2.00
N SER A 143 -18.62 4.10 0.77
CA SER A 143 -19.87 3.43 0.35
C SER A 143 -19.57 2.38 -0.71
N TRP A 144 -20.40 1.34 -0.73
CA TRP A 144 -20.41 0.31 -1.78
C TRP A 144 -20.71 0.86 -3.18
N GLU A 145 -21.31 2.04 -3.30
CA GLU A 145 -21.53 2.70 -4.61
C GLU A 145 -20.22 2.98 -5.34
N GLY A 146 -19.14 3.20 -4.59
CA GLY A 146 -17.81 3.48 -5.14
C GLY A 146 -16.94 2.25 -5.39
N PHE A 147 -17.42 1.02 -5.08
CA PHE A 147 -16.60 -0.18 -5.14
C PHE A 147 -17.38 -1.42 -5.58
N GLU A 148 -16.79 -2.21 -6.46
CA GLU A 148 -17.36 -3.50 -6.88
C GLU A 148 -16.23 -4.52 -7.10
N TRP A 149 -16.33 -5.70 -6.49
CA TRP A 149 -15.49 -6.83 -6.81
C TRP A 149 -15.89 -7.44 -8.17
N LEU A 150 -14.91 -7.67 -9.05
CA LEU A 150 -15.08 -8.52 -10.24
C LEU A 150 -14.47 -9.90 -10.00
N VAL A 151 -13.29 -9.97 -9.37
CA VAL A 151 -12.63 -11.22 -8.96
C VAL A 151 -12.01 -10.97 -7.58
N ALA A 152 -12.48 -11.69 -6.58
CA ALA A 152 -12.02 -11.56 -5.20
C ALA A 152 -11.28 -12.80 -4.68
N ASP A 153 -11.34 -13.92 -5.38
CA ASP A 153 -10.98 -15.25 -4.87
C ASP A 153 -9.97 -16.03 -5.73
N ASP A 154 -9.31 -15.38 -6.69
CA ASP A 154 -8.23 -16.01 -7.48
C ASP A 154 -6.92 -16.07 -6.68
N ASN A 155 -6.96 -16.83 -5.60
CA ASN A 155 -5.82 -16.99 -4.70
C ASN A 155 -4.66 -17.79 -5.35
N CYS A 156 -4.96 -18.71 -6.25
CA CYS A 156 -3.92 -19.50 -6.93
C CYS A 156 -2.97 -18.64 -7.77
N ASN A 157 -3.49 -17.56 -8.35
CA ASN A 157 -2.71 -16.59 -9.13
C ASN A 157 -2.33 -15.34 -8.35
N ASN A 158 -2.76 -15.21 -7.08
CA ASN A 158 -2.61 -13.99 -6.25
C ASN A 158 -3.20 -12.76 -6.96
N VAL A 159 -4.35 -12.90 -7.60
CA VAL A 159 -5.02 -11.85 -8.38
C VAL A 159 -6.31 -11.43 -7.70
N VAL A 160 -6.53 -10.13 -7.64
CA VAL A 160 -7.82 -9.50 -7.33
C VAL A 160 -8.17 -8.52 -8.42
N VAL A 161 -9.45 -8.43 -8.77
CA VAL A 161 -9.96 -7.45 -9.74
C VAL A 161 -11.17 -6.75 -9.15
N PHE A 162 -11.16 -5.43 -9.16
CA PHE A 162 -12.26 -4.62 -8.69
C PHE A 162 -12.39 -3.33 -9.51
N VAL A 163 -13.54 -2.72 -9.40
CA VAL A 163 -13.85 -1.43 -10.04
C VAL A 163 -14.04 -0.37 -8.97
N ARG A 164 -13.51 0.83 -9.22
CA ARG A 164 -13.84 2.05 -8.49
C ARG A 164 -14.75 2.90 -9.36
N ARG A 165 -15.75 3.51 -8.72
CA ARG A 165 -16.76 4.34 -9.41
C ARG A 165 -16.87 5.70 -8.77
N ASP A 166 -17.27 6.69 -9.55
CA ASP A 166 -17.80 7.99 -9.11
C ASP A 166 -19.26 8.14 -9.55
N ARG A 167 -19.81 9.30 -9.29
CA ARG A 167 -21.18 9.67 -9.70
C ARG A 167 -21.24 10.10 -11.13
#